data_86f620a24b11d1456191e95a46ba20fb
#
_entry.id   86f620a24b11d1456191e95a46ba20fb
#
_cell.length_a   1.000
_cell.length_b   1.000
_cell.length_c   1.000
_cell.angle_alpha   90.00
_cell.angle_beta   90.00
_cell.angle_gamma   90.00
#
_symmetry.space_group_name_H-M   'P 1'
#
loop_
_entity.id
_entity.type
_entity.pdbx_description
1 polymer ?
#
loop_
_entity_poly.entity_id
_entity_poly.type
_entity_poly.pdbx_seq_one_letter_code
_entity_poly.pdbx_strand_id
1 'polypeptide(L)'
;MTKPYIIVVGADFSEASTLAVQKAFELASQQPAAEVHLVNVVQTYGPQVAYEMPVDSSALNVLTISEARTRFRRYADELYAKYLESGAGRAFSRVVAHVRFDAIATEIEQLAADLEADLVVVGTHGRKGISRVLLGSSAEATVRLAPCPVLVVRPKGVPDVPRIEPACPRCLETRRASNGAEYWCEQHRERHGQRHTYHQGDRTSADQEMPLMLRQ
;
A
#
# COMPACT_ATOMS: atom_id res chain seq x y z
N MET A 1 -5.93 1.68 -28.82
CA MET A 1 -6.09 0.87 -27.59
C MET A 1 -5.53 1.71 -26.45
N THR A 2 -6.30 2.00 -25.43
CA THR A 2 -5.82 2.72 -24.24
C THR A 2 -4.86 1.82 -23.48
N LYS A 3 -3.70 2.35 -23.07
CA LYS A 3 -2.72 1.65 -22.22
C LYS A 3 -3.44 1.21 -20.93
N PRO A 4 -3.26 -0.03 -20.46
CA PRO A 4 -3.81 -0.45 -19.18
C PRO A 4 -3.19 0.33 -18.02
N TYR A 5 -3.95 0.57 -16.95
CA TYR A 5 -3.41 1.10 -15.70
C TYR A 5 -2.79 -0.04 -14.89
N ILE A 6 -1.49 0.00 -14.70
CA ILE A 6 -0.73 -1.10 -14.12
C ILE A 6 -0.35 -0.83 -12.68
N ILE A 7 -0.77 -1.72 -11.77
CA ILE A 7 -0.45 -1.67 -10.35
C ILE A 7 0.45 -2.85 -10.00
N VAL A 8 1.67 -2.60 -9.50
CA VAL A 8 2.56 -3.62 -8.94
C VAL A 8 2.41 -3.68 -7.43
N VAL A 9 2.23 -4.88 -6.86
CA VAL A 9 2.01 -5.08 -5.41
C VAL A 9 3.01 -6.05 -4.83
N GLY A 10 3.81 -5.59 -3.87
CA GLY A 10 4.67 -6.47 -3.08
C GLY A 10 3.85 -7.31 -2.09
N ALA A 11 3.95 -8.65 -2.18
CA ALA A 11 3.20 -9.57 -1.34
C ALA A 11 4.09 -10.70 -0.79
N ASP A 12 4.06 -10.88 0.54
CA ASP A 12 4.88 -11.83 1.28
C ASP A 12 4.08 -12.78 2.18
N PHE A 13 2.78 -12.89 1.94
CA PHE A 13 1.80 -13.66 2.74
C PHE A 13 1.55 -13.08 4.15
N SER A 14 2.07 -11.93 4.51
CA SER A 14 1.76 -11.26 5.77
C SER A 14 0.38 -10.58 5.72
N GLU A 15 -0.16 -10.28 6.90
CA GLU A 15 -1.41 -9.51 7.00
C GLU A 15 -1.29 -8.13 6.35
N ALA A 16 -0.15 -7.44 6.57
CA ALA A 16 0.10 -6.13 5.98
C ALA A 16 0.15 -6.19 4.44
N SER A 17 0.76 -7.22 3.87
CA SER A 17 0.76 -7.39 2.41
C SER A 17 -0.60 -7.81 1.87
N THR A 18 -1.39 -8.58 2.62
CA THR A 18 -2.77 -8.91 2.26
C THR A 18 -3.64 -7.66 2.18
N LEU A 19 -3.51 -6.74 3.15
CA LEU A 19 -4.19 -5.44 3.10
C LEU A 19 -3.72 -4.58 1.91
N ALA A 20 -2.44 -4.63 1.57
CA ALA A 20 -1.90 -3.95 0.41
C ALA A 20 -2.53 -4.48 -0.90
N VAL A 21 -2.66 -5.81 -1.04
CA VAL A 21 -3.32 -6.46 -2.17
C VAL A 21 -4.79 -6.06 -2.26
N GLN A 22 -5.53 -6.09 -1.14
CA GLN A 22 -6.94 -5.67 -1.11
C GLN A 22 -7.08 -4.21 -1.56
N LYS A 23 -6.20 -3.33 -1.08
CA LYS A 23 -6.22 -1.92 -1.49
C LYS A 23 -5.90 -1.72 -2.96
N ALA A 24 -4.99 -2.51 -3.51
CA ALA A 24 -4.71 -2.49 -4.95
C ALA A 24 -5.92 -2.95 -5.78
N PHE A 25 -6.64 -3.98 -5.35
CA PHE A 25 -7.87 -4.42 -6.01
C PHE A 25 -8.98 -3.35 -5.97
N GLU A 26 -9.15 -2.67 -4.83
CA GLU A 26 -10.08 -1.54 -4.73
C GLU A 26 -9.76 -0.43 -5.73
N LEU A 27 -8.47 -0.08 -5.88
CA LEU A 27 -8.03 0.94 -6.83
C LEU A 27 -8.21 0.48 -8.28
N ALA A 28 -7.83 -0.76 -8.58
CA ALA A 28 -7.99 -1.34 -9.91
C ALA A 28 -9.46 -1.41 -10.35
N SER A 29 -10.37 -1.68 -9.43
CA SER A 29 -11.81 -1.76 -9.74
C SER A 29 -12.44 -0.44 -10.19
N GLN A 30 -11.76 0.67 -9.98
CA GLN A 30 -12.18 1.98 -10.46
C GLN A 30 -11.84 2.20 -11.94
N GLN A 31 -11.01 1.33 -12.52
CA GLN A 31 -10.55 1.41 -13.90
C GLN A 31 -10.67 0.05 -14.59
N PRO A 32 -11.65 -0.15 -15.48
CA PRO A 32 -11.92 -1.47 -16.09
C PRO A 32 -10.73 -2.09 -16.83
N ALA A 33 -9.83 -1.27 -17.36
CA ALA A 33 -8.62 -1.71 -18.06
C ALA A 33 -7.41 -1.90 -17.13
N ALA A 34 -7.59 -1.83 -15.80
CA ALA A 34 -6.48 -1.99 -14.86
C ALA A 34 -5.98 -3.43 -14.81
N GLU A 35 -4.69 -3.57 -14.57
CA GLU A 35 -4.00 -4.83 -14.31
C GLU A 35 -3.29 -4.78 -12.96
N VAL A 36 -3.40 -5.84 -12.16
CA VAL A 36 -2.71 -5.95 -10.88
C VAL A 36 -1.67 -7.06 -10.96
N HIS A 37 -0.42 -6.70 -10.78
CA HIS A 37 0.74 -7.59 -10.80
C HIS A 37 1.23 -7.79 -9.38
N LEU A 38 0.91 -8.94 -8.77
CA LEU A 38 1.40 -9.31 -7.46
C LEU A 38 2.81 -9.89 -7.59
N VAL A 39 3.73 -9.46 -6.76
CA VAL A 39 5.10 -10.00 -6.75
C VAL A 39 5.49 -10.51 -5.37
N ASN A 40 5.89 -11.77 -5.31
CA ASN A 40 6.56 -12.37 -4.16
C ASN A 40 8.04 -12.49 -4.45
N VAL A 41 8.87 -11.92 -3.60
CA VAL A 41 10.33 -12.02 -3.73
C VAL A 41 10.85 -12.98 -2.68
N VAL A 42 11.46 -14.07 -3.13
CA VAL A 42 12.14 -15.04 -2.28
C VAL A 42 13.57 -14.58 -2.11
N GLN A 43 13.93 -14.19 -0.87
CA GLN A 43 15.30 -13.84 -0.56
C GLN A 43 16.16 -15.10 -0.60
N THR A 44 17.07 -15.15 -1.54
CA THR A 44 18.15 -16.13 -1.54
C THR A 44 19.26 -15.55 -0.65
N TYR A 45 19.51 -16.18 0.50
CA TYR A 45 20.71 -15.87 1.26
C TYR A 45 21.91 -16.14 0.36
N GLY A 46 22.77 -15.12 0.19
CA GLY A 46 23.83 -15.12 -0.79
C GLY A 46 24.83 -16.29 -0.65
N PRO A 47 25.73 -16.47 -1.60
CA PRO A 47 26.61 -17.62 -1.76
C PRO A 47 27.60 -17.86 -0.62
N GLN A 48 27.65 -17.01 0.38
CA GLN A 48 28.57 -17.14 1.51
C GLN A 48 28.22 -18.25 2.50
N VAL A 49 27.00 -18.80 2.48
CA VAL A 49 26.63 -19.92 3.38
C VAL A 49 26.87 -21.28 2.73
N ALA A 50 27.06 -21.34 1.40
CA ALA A 50 27.25 -22.60 0.69
C ALA A 50 28.67 -23.18 0.81
N TYR A 51 29.66 -22.42 1.29
CA TYR A 51 31.05 -22.85 1.31
C TYR A 51 31.51 -23.55 2.61
N GLU A 52 30.74 -23.51 3.69
CA GLU A 52 31.20 -24.02 5.00
C GLU A 52 30.30 -25.08 5.66
N MET A 53 29.21 -25.52 5.01
CA MET A 53 28.40 -26.60 5.57
C MET A 53 28.44 -27.82 4.63
N PRO A 54 28.73 -29.05 5.16
CA PRO A 54 28.49 -30.26 4.42
C PRO A 54 26.96 -30.37 4.21
N VAL A 55 26.52 -30.09 2.99
CA VAL A 55 25.10 -30.08 2.63
C VAL A 55 24.64 -31.55 2.54
N ASP A 56 24.08 -32.06 3.63
CA ASP A 56 23.09 -33.12 3.51
C ASP A 56 21.84 -32.49 2.88
N SER A 57 21.72 -32.66 1.58
CA SER A 57 20.67 -32.09 0.74
C SER A 57 19.25 -32.56 1.11
N SER A 58 19.13 -33.51 2.06
CA SER A 58 17.85 -34.04 2.54
C SER A 58 17.18 -33.15 3.60
N ALA A 59 17.90 -32.20 4.21
CA ALA A 59 17.40 -31.34 5.28
C ALA A 59 16.97 -29.93 4.82
N LEU A 60 17.31 -29.52 3.61
CA LEU A 60 16.86 -28.26 3.02
C LEU A 60 15.56 -28.50 2.28
N ASN A 61 14.43 -28.22 2.92
CA ASN A 61 13.14 -28.02 2.23
C ASN A 61 13.24 -26.80 1.31
N VAL A 62 14.07 -26.90 0.27
CA VAL A 62 14.15 -25.87 -0.77
C VAL A 62 12.88 -26.00 -1.59
N LEU A 63 11.92 -25.11 -1.32
CA LEU A 63 10.78 -24.92 -2.21
C LEU A 63 11.32 -24.76 -3.63
N THR A 64 10.99 -25.68 -4.52
CA THR A 64 11.35 -25.54 -5.91
C THR A 64 10.70 -24.25 -6.46
N ILE A 65 11.29 -23.67 -7.48
CA ILE A 65 10.72 -22.49 -8.17
C ILE A 65 9.26 -22.77 -8.59
N SER A 66 8.98 -23.99 -9.01
CA SER A 66 7.66 -24.44 -9.43
C SER A 66 6.66 -24.43 -8.27
N GLU A 67 7.05 -24.93 -7.10
CA GLU A 67 6.21 -24.92 -5.91
C GLU A 67 5.95 -23.50 -5.40
N ALA A 68 6.97 -22.63 -5.38
CA ALA A 68 6.83 -21.24 -5.00
C ALA A 68 5.83 -20.51 -5.93
N ARG A 69 5.92 -20.73 -7.23
CA ARG A 69 4.99 -20.18 -8.22
C ARG A 69 3.57 -20.70 -8.02
N THR A 70 3.41 -22.00 -7.84
CA THR A 70 2.09 -22.63 -7.64
C THR A 70 1.44 -22.11 -6.36
N ARG A 71 2.20 -22.03 -5.27
CA ARG A 71 1.72 -21.52 -3.98
C ARG A 71 1.31 -20.06 -4.08
N PHE A 72 2.13 -19.23 -4.73
CA PHE A 72 1.85 -17.81 -4.82
C PHE A 72 0.67 -17.51 -5.76
N ARG A 73 0.55 -18.25 -6.86
CA ARG A 73 -0.59 -18.14 -7.76
C ARG A 73 -1.90 -18.48 -7.02
N ARG A 74 -1.94 -19.59 -6.29
CA ARG A 74 -3.10 -19.95 -5.48
C ARG A 74 -3.47 -18.86 -4.48
N TYR A 75 -2.49 -18.29 -3.80
CA TYR A 75 -2.71 -17.17 -2.88
C TYR A 75 -3.34 -15.95 -3.59
N ALA A 76 -2.86 -15.59 -4.77
CA ALA A 76 -3.41 -14.51 -5.57
C ALA A 76 -4.87 -14.79 -6.00
N ASP A 77 -5.14 -16.00 -6.47
CA ASP A 77 -6.46 -16.44 -6.90
C ASP A 77 -7.46 -16.42 -5.73
N GLU A 78 -7.06 -16.93 -4.54
CA GLU A 78 -7.88 -16.92 -3.33
C GLU A 78 -8.21 -15.49 -2.86
N LEU A 79 -7.25 -14.57 -2.90
CA LEU A 79 -7.49 -13.18 -2.52
C LEU A 79 -8.42 -12.48 -3.51
N TYR A 80 -8.27 -12.75 -4.80
CA TYR A 80 -9.14 -12.17 -5.81
C TYR A 80 -10.57 -12.71 -5.73
N ALA A 81 -10.73 -14.01 -5.50
CA ALA A 81 -12.05 -14.62 -5.28
C ALA A 81 -12.75 -14.00 -4.06
N LYS A 82 -12.07 -13.90 -2.92
CA LYS A 82 -12.61 -13.24 -1.70
C LYS A 82 -12.98 -11.78 -1.95
N TYR A 83 -12.17 -11.06 -2.73
CA TYR A 83 -12.47 -9.69 -3.10
C TYR A 83 -13.78 -9.58 -3.89
N LEU A 84 -13.99 -10.42 -4.89
CA LEU A 84 -15.23 -10.46 -5.68
C LEU A 84 -16.44 -10.85 -4.82
N GLU A 85 -16.30 -11.84 -3.95
CA GLU A 85 -17.36 -12.31 -3.02
C GLU A 85 -17.78 -11.23 -2.02
N SER A 86 -16.87 -10.33 -1.64
CA SER A 86 -17.19 -9.26 -0.69
C SER A 86 -18.17 -8.21 -1.21
N GLY A 87 -18.46 -8.20 -2.50
CA GLY A 87 -19.32 -7.21 -3.16
C GLY A 87 -18.76 -5.77 -3.13
N ALA A 88 -17.52 -5.61 -2.64
CA ALA A 88 -16.90 -4.28 -2.44
C ALA A 88 -16.37 -3.66 -3.74
N GLY A 89 -16.25 -4.41 -4.82
CA GLY A 89 -15.63 -3.92 -6.03
C GLY A 89 -16.11 -4.57 -7.32
N ARG A 90 -15.77 -3.94 -8.41
CA ARG A 90 -15.99 -4.46 -9.76
C ARG A 90 -14.77 -5.25 -10.23
N ALA A 91 -14.99 -6.22 -11.11
CA ALA A 91 -13.90 -6.89 -11.81
C ALA A 91 -13.14 -5.88 -12.69
N PHE A 92 -11.83 -6.07 -12.76
CA PHE A 92 -10.91 -5.34 -13.62
C PHE A 92 -10.22 -6.32 -14.58
N SER A 93 -9.32 -5.86 -15.45
CA SER A 93 -8.82 -6.65 -16.59
C SER A 93 -8.19 -7.99 -16.17
N ARG A 94 -7.19 -7.97 -15.26
CA ARG A 94 -6.54 -9.21 -14.81
C ARG A 94 -5.70 -9.06 -13.55
N VAL A 95 -5.41 -10.21 -12.91
CA VAL A 95 -4.42 -10.37 -11.85
C VAL A 95 -3.32 -11.28 -12.36
N VAL A 96 -2.05 -10.88 -12.16
CA VAL A 96 -0.87 -11.67 -12.56
C VAL A 96 0.01 -11.90 -11.34
N ALA A 97 0.44 -13.15 -11.11
CA ALA A 97 1.32 -13.51 -10.01
C ALA A 97 2.76 -13.73 -10.49
N HIS A 98 3.71 -13.01 -9.91
CA HIS A 98 5.14 -13.10 -10.18
C HIS A 98 5.90 -13.64 -8.97
N VAL A 99 6.82 -14.55 -9.18
CA VAL A 99 7.80 -14.97 -8.18
C VAL A 99 9.17 -14.56 -8.69
N ARG A 100 9.86 -13.76 -7.90
CA ARG A 100 11.21 -13.26 -8.17
C ARG A 100 12.16 -13.64 -7.05
N PHE A 101 13.45 -13.53 -7.28
CA PHE A 101 14.51 -13.96 -6.36
C PHE A 101 15.53 -12.85 -6.24
N ASP A 102 15.97 -12.53 -5.02
CA ASP A 102 17.03 -11.61 -4.66
C ASP A 102 16.54 -10.52 -3.68
N ALA A 103 16.99 -9.29 -3.82
CA ALA A 103 16.64 -8.18 -2.93
C ALA A 103 15.21 -7.68 -3.20
N ILE A 104 14.37 -7.66 -2.16
CA ILE A 104 12.93 -7.40 -2.27
C ILE A 104 12.62 -6.09 -3.02
N ALA A 105 13.25 -4.99 -2.59
CA ALA A 105 12.94 -3.68 -3.17
C ALA A 105 13.40 -3.57 -4.62
N THR A 106 14.57 -4.11 -4.95
CA THR A 106 15.13 -4.10 -6.30
C THR A 106 14.26 -4.89 -7.27
N GLU A 107 13.77 -6.05 -6.84
CA GLU A 107 12.91 -6.89 -7.68
C GLU A 107 11.52 -6.29 -7.91
N ILE A 108 10.98 -5.56 -6.91
CA ILE A 108 9.73 -4.82 -7.06
C ILE A 108 9.93 -3.64 -8.03
N GLU A 109 11.03 -2.89 -7.87
CA GLU A 109 11.40 -1.77 -8.73
C GLU A 109 11.58 -2.24 -10.19
N GLN A 110 12.37 -3.29 -10.39
CA GLN A 110 12.63 -3.83 -11.72
C GLN A 110 11.33 -4.27 -12.40
N LEU A 111 10.44 -4.96 -11.67
CA LEU A 111 9.14 -5.34 -12.23
C LEU A 111 8.29 -4.12 -12.57
N ALA A 112 8.30 -3.09 -11.72
CA ALA A 112 7.56 -1.87 -11.97
C ALA A 112 8.11 -1.12 -13.20
N ALA A 113 9.42 -1.11 -13.40
CA ALA A 113 10.07 -0.53 -14.57
C ALA A 113 9.78 -1.35 -15.85
N ASP A 114 9.92 -2.68 -15.78
CA ASP A 114 9.67 -3.60 -16.93
C ASP A 114 8.23 -3.47 -17.46
N LEU A 115 7.27 -3.21 -16.57
CA LEU A 115 5.87 -3.09 -16.92
C LEU A 115 5.43 -1.63 -17.19
N GLU A 116 6.32 -0.67 -16.98
CA GLU A 116 5.96 0.77 -16.97
C GLU A 116 4.76 1.02 -16.04
N ALA A 117 4.86 0.54 -14.80
CA ALA A 117 3.78 0.59 -13.83
C ALA A 117 3.39 2.02 -13.46
N ASP A 118 2.09 2.24 -13.24
CA ASP A 118 1.55 3.52 -12.83
C ASP A 118 1.54 3.69 -11.31
N LEU A 119 1.59 2.58 -10.56
CA LEU A 119 1.57 2.57 -9.10
C LEU A 119 2.25 1.33 -8.53
N VAL A 120 3.06 1.51 -7.49
CA VAL A 120 3.53 0.42 -6.63
C VAL A 120 2.76 0.47 -5.31
N VAL A 121 2.32 -0.68 -4.79
CA VAL A 121 1.64 -0.81 -3.49
C VAL A 121 2.39 -1.80 -2.60
N VAL A 122 2.70 -1.39 -1.37
CA VAL A 122 3.38 -2.24 -0.38
C VAL A 122 2.75 -2.11 1.00
N GLY A 123 2.84 -3.16 1.82
CA GLY A 123 2.50 -3.09 3.23
C GLY A 123 3.59 -2.40 4.04
N THR A 124 3.26 -1.86 5.21
CA THR A 124 4.25 -1.21 6.10
C THR A 124 5.28 -2.16 6.68
N HIS A 125 4.94 -3.44 6.89
CA HIS A 125 5.80 -4.46 7.49
C HIS A 125 5.57 -5.81 6.79
N GLY A 126 6.64 -6.62 6.71
CA GLY A 126 6.57 -8.00 6.25
C GLY A 126 6.47 -8.98 7.42
N ARG A 127 6.79 -10.26 7.14
CA ARG A 127 6.68 -11.39 8.10
C ARG A 127 7.41 -11.20 9.44
N LYS A 128 8.41 -10.35 9.53
CA LYS A 128 9.22 -10.17 10.75
C LYS A 128 8.64 -9.19 11.77
N GLY A 129 7.56 -8.48 11.44
CA GLY A 129 6.71 -7.69 12.36
C GLY A 129 7.41 -6.81 13.39
N ILE A 130 8.62 -6.32 13.10
CA ILE A 130 9.43 -5.60 14.07
C ILE A 130 8.95 -4.16 14.16
N SER A 131 8.49 -3.76 15.34
CA SER A 131 8.13 -2.40 15.75
C SER A 131 7.07 -1.68 14.90
N ARG A 132 5.90 -1.50 15.47
CA ARG A 132 4.70 -0.86 14.87
C ARG A 132 4.86 0.63 14.52
N VAL A 133 6.00 1.21 14.82
CA VAL A 133 6.27 2.66 14.67
C VAL A 133 7.10 2.97 13.43
N LEU A 134 7.93 2.05 12.95
CA LEU A 134 8.84 2.28 11.84
C LEU A 134 8.33 1.62 10.55
N LEU A 135 8.57 2.26 9.42
CA LEU A 135 8.39 1.67 8.10
C LEU A 135 9.39 0.51 7.95
N GLY A 136 8.95 -0.65 7.49
CA GLY A 136 9.82 -1.80 7.25
C GLY A 136 10.90 -1.47 6.20
N SER A 137 12.10 -2.01 6.37
CA SER A 137 13.25 -1.72 5.49
C SER A 137 12.98 -1.96 4.01
N SER A 138 12.23 -3.01 3.67
CA SER A 138 11.85 -3.28 2.27
C SER A 138 10.86 -2.25 1.74
N ALA A 139 9.88 -1.82 2.55
CA ALA A 139 8.92 -0.80 2.15
C ALA A 139 9.61 0.57 2.00
N GLU A 140 10.52 0.93 2.91
CA GLU A 140 11.33 2.15 2.82
C GLU A 140 12.21 2.15 1.57
N ALA A 141 12.90 1.04 1.29
CA ALA A 141 13.72 0.91 0.10
C ALA A 141 12.88 1.00 -1.19
N THR A 142 11.70 0.36 -1.21
CA THR A 142 10.77 0.45 -2.35
C THR A 142 10.32 1.88 -2.60
N VAL A 143 9.97 2.65 -1.55
CA VAL A 143 9.61 4.08 -1.70
C VAL A 143 10.73 4.89 -2.32
N ARG A 144 11.97 4.54 -2.01
CA ARG A 144 13.16 5.27 -2.50
C ARG A 144 13.55 4.91 -3.93
N LEU A 145 13.29 3.69 -4.36
CA LEU A 145 13.79 3.14 -5.62
C LEU A 145 12.72 3.09 -6.72
N ALA A 146 11.44 3.08 -6.37
CA ALA A 146 10.36 2.89 -7.34
C ALA A 146 10.35 3.97 -8.44
N PRO A 147 10.13 3.58 -9.71
CA PRO A 147 10.10 4.50 -10.85
C PRO A 147 8.77 5.27 -10.96
N CYS A 148 7.78 4.95 -10.13
CA CYS A 148 6.44 5.53 -10.13
C CYS A 148 5.96 5.80 -8.69
N PRO A 149 4.80 6.46 -8.47
CA PRO A 149 4.23 6.64 -7.14
C PRO A 149 4.13 5.35 -6.34
N VAL A 150 4.35 5.43 -5.01
CA VAL A 150 4.26 4.29 -4.09
C VAL A 150 3.18 4.56 -3.05
N LEU A 151 2.24 3.62 -2.93
CA LEU A 151 1.24 3.59 -1.87
C LEU A 151 1.69 2.62 -0.77
N VAL A 152 1.93 3.15 0.42
CA VAL A 152 2.22 2.34 1.60
C VAL A 152 0.95 2.12 2.40
N VAL A 153 0.52 0.87 2.50
CA VAL A 153 -0.72 0.48 3.19
C VAL A 153 -0.43 0.07 4.62
N ARG A 154 -1.14 0.70 5.54
CA ARG A 154 -1.07 0.43 6.99
C ARG A 154 -2.42 -0.07 7.50
N PRO A 155 -2.45 -1.08 8.39
CA PRO A 155 -3.69 -1.46 9.09
C PRO A 155 -4.30 -0.27 9.83
N LYS A 156 -5.61 -0.11 9.73
CA LYS A 156 -6.33 0.90 10.52
C LYS A 156 -6.45 0.45 11.98
N GLY A 157 -6.39 1.42 12.91
CA GLY A 157 -6.65 1.14 14.32
C GLY A 157 -5.48 0.55 15.10
N VAL A 158 -4.24 0.66 14.59
CA VAL A 158 -3.04 0.28 15.36
C VAL A 158 -2.95 1.19 16.60
N PRO A 159 -3.11 0.64 17.83
CA PRO A 159 -3.24 1.46 19.03
C PRO A 159 -1.97 2.26 19.40
N ASP A 160 -0.81 1.78 18.97
CA ASP A 160 0.50 2.33 19.35
C ASP A 160 1.08 3.36 18.38
N VAL A 161 0.25 3.90 17.47
CA VAL A 161 0.70 5.02 16.64
C VAL A 161 0.66 6.29 17.49
N PRO A 162 1.80 6.97 17.72
CA PRO A 162 1.80 8.24 18.42
C PRO A 162 0.83 9.19 17.74
N ARG A 163 -0.22 9.58 18.44
CA ARG A 163 -1.14 10.61 17.97
C ARG A 163 -0.63 11.93 18.49
N ILE A 164 -0.39 12.87 17.60
CA ILE A 164 -0.04 14.22 17.97
C ILE A 164 -1.19 14.84 18.78
N GLU A 165 -2.44 14.56 18.34
CA GLU A 165 -3.65 14.89 19.09
C GLU A 165 -4.72 13.81 18.83
N PRO A 166 -5.46 13.35 19.86
CA PRO A 166 -6.59 12.47 19.63
C PRO A 166 -7.70 13.23 18.89
N ALA A 167 -8.42 12.53 18.03
CA ALA A 167 -9.56 13.11 17.35
C ALA A 167 -10.62 13.58 18.37
N CYS A 168 -11.07 14.81 18.25
CA CYS A 168 -12.09 15.36 19.15
C CYS A 168 -13.41 14.59 18.95
N PRO A 169 -14.02 14.03 20.03
CA PRO A 169 -15.29 13.31 19.93
C PRO A 169 -16.40 14.14 19.27
N ARG A 170 -16.50 15.42 19.60
CA ARG A 170 -17.49 16.35 19.02
C ARG A 170 -17.26 16.58 17.51
N CYS A 171 -16.00 16.67 17.05
CA CYS A 171 -15.71 16.76 15.63
C CYS A 171 -16.12 15.49 14.89
N LEU A 172 -15.89 14.32 15.50
CA LEU A 172 -16.32 13.03 14.92
C LEU A 172 -17.85 12.95 14.83
N GLU A 173 -18.56 13.46 15.83
CA GLU A 173 -20.01 13.50 15.86
C GLU A 173 -20.58 14.48 14.82
N THR A 174 -20.04 15.70 14.74
CA THR A 174 -20.38 16.70 13.71
C THR A 174 -20.20 16.13 12.31
N ARG A 175 -19.08 15.48 12.06
CA ARG A 175 -18.79 14.87 10.76
C ARG A 175 -19.76 13.74 10.41
N ARG A 176 -20.17 12.93 11.40
CA ARG A 176 -21.17 11.87 11.21
C ARG A 176 -22.55 12.46 10.96
N ALA A 177 -22.96 13.44 11.76
CA ALA A 177 -24.28 14.08 11.65
C ALA A 177 -24.45 14.82 10.33
N SER A 178 -23.39 15.45 9.82
CA SER A 178 -23.40 16.18 8.54
C SER A 178 -23.10 15.30 7.31
N ASN A 179 -22.95 13.99 7.49
CA ASN A 179 -22.52 13.07 6.42
C ASN A 179 -21.24 13.53 5.70
N GLY A 180 -20.30 14.14 6.45
CA GLY A 180 -19.02 14.62 5.94
C GLY A 180 -19.02 16.04 5.35
N ALA A 181 -20.14 16.75 5.38
CA ALA A 181 -20.22 18.14 4.94
C ALA A 181 -19.50 19.10 5.92
N GLU A 182 -19.56 18.81 7.22
CA GLU A 182 -18.85 19.56 8.25
C GLU A 182 -17.80 18.67 8.94
N TYR A 183 -16.57 19.18 9.06
CA TYR A 183 -15.44 18.42 9.62
C TYR A 183 -15.16 18.76 11.08
N TRP A 184 -15.58 19.94 11.53
CA TRP A 184 -15.17 20.51 12.80
C TRP A 184 -16.37 20.94 13.66
N CYS A 185 -16.33 20.62 14.95
CA CYS A 185 -17.28 21.20 15.90
C CYS A 185 -17.01 22.69 16.09
N GLU A 186 -17.97 23.42 16.61
CA GLU A 186 -17.93 24.87 16.82
C GLU A 186 -16.62 25.32 17.50
N GLN A 187 -16.22 24.62 18.56
CA GLN A 187 -14.99 24.93 19.31
C GLN A 187 -13.70 24.75 18.48
N HIS A 188 -13.65 23.78 17.54
CA HIS A 188 -12.46 23.52 16.73
C HIS A 188 -12.48 24.25 15.39
N ARG A 189 -13.63 24.69 14.94
CA ARG A 189 -13.74 25.57 13.76
C ARG A 189 -12.92 26.84 13.95
N GLU A 190 -13.03 27.50 15.10
CA GLU A 190 -12.24 28.69 15.41
C GLU A 190 -10.76 28.41 15.66
N ARG A 191 -10.43 27.29 16.33
CA ARG A 191 -9.03 26.93 16.61
C ARG A 191 -8.24 26.49 15.37
N HIS A 192 -8.87 25.83 14.41
CA HIS A 192 -8.18 25.42 13.18
C HIS A 192 -7.83 26.63 12.32
N GLY A 193 -8.62 27.67 12.29
CA GLY A 193 -8.26 28.92 11.62
C GLY A 193 -7.01 29.59 12.21
N GLN A 194 -6.67 29.30 13.47
CA GLN A 194 -5.47 29.83 14.13
C GLN A 194 -4.23 28.94 13.99
N ARG A 195 -4.40 27.60 13.86
CA ARG A 195 -3.27 26.64 13.80
C ARG A 195 -2.86 26.27 12.38
N HIS A 196 -3.79 26.27 11.45
CA HIS A 196 -3.54 25.85 10.09
C HIS A 196 -4.18 26.85 9.12
N THR A 197 -3.39 27.38 8.21
CA THR A 197 -3.84 28.20 7.09
C THR A 197 -4.58 27.38 6.03
N TYR A 198 -5.55 26.54 6.46
CA TYR A 198 -6.42 25.86 5.53
C TYR A 198 -7.62 26.73 5.24
N HIS A 199 -7.62 27.37 4.09
CA HIS A 199 -8.84 27.87 3.48
C HIS A 199 -9.52 26.69 2.78
N GLN A 200 -10.54 26.14 3.42
CA GLN A 200 -11.51 25.33 2.71
C GLN A 200 -12.45 26.30 2.02
N GLY A 201 -12.03 26.80 0.86
CA GLY A 201 -12.91 27.56 -0.01
C GLY A 201 -13.90 26.58 -0.63
N ASP A 202 -15.19 26.83 -0.46
CA ASP A 202 -16.21 26.26 -1.33
C ASP A 202 -15.87 26.69 -2.77
N ARG A 203 -15.69 25.75 -3.66
CA ARG A 203 -15.44 26.02 -5.09
C ARG A 203 -16.58 26.76 -5.80
N THR A 204 -17.64 27.12 -5.08
CA THR A 204 -18.83 27.81 -5.59
C THR A 204 -18.85 29.30 -5.31
N SER A 205 -17.96 29.84 -4.51
CA SER A 205 -17.83 31.29 -4.35
C SER A 205 -16.66 31.78 -5.20
N ALA A 206 -16.96 32.12 -6.43
CA ALA A 206 -16.13 33.03 -7.21
C ALA A 206 -15.93 34.31 -6.40
N ASP A 207 -14.68 34.80 -6.37
CA ASP A 207 -14.28 36.14 -5.99
C ASP A 207 -14.35 36.52 -4.52
N GLN A 208 -13.32 36.13 -3.78
CA GLN A 208 -12.68 37.09 -2.89
C GLN A 208 -11.18 36.74 -2.80
N GLU A 209 -10.40 37.38 -3.63
CA GLU A 209 -8.95 37.50 -3.47
C GLU A 209 -8.67 38.20 -2.14
N MET A 210 -8.28 37.44 -1.13
CA MET A 210 -7.63 38.03 0.03
C MET A 210 -6.13 38.06 -0.21
N PRO A 211 -5.49 39.24 -0.12
CA PRO A 211 -4.04 39.32 -0.33
C PRO A 211 -3.30 38.57 0.77
N LEU A 212 -2.38 37.70 0.37
CA LEU A 212 -1.40 37.08 1.26
C LEU A 212 -0.55 38.16 1.91
N MET A 213 -0.90 38.57 3.12
CA MET A 213 0.02 39.36 3.94
C MET A 213 1.07 38.41 4.52
N LEU A 214 2.24 38.36 3.90
CA LEU A 214 3.47 37.87 4.49
C LEU A 214 3.79 38.79 5.68
N ARG A 215 3.59 38.31 6.92
CA ARG A 215 4.20 38.90 8.10
C ARG A 215 5.63 38.39 8.20
N GLN A 216 6.55 39.34 8.10
CA GLN A 216 7.96 39.22 8.48
C GLN A 216 8.12 38.83 9.95
#